data_7a20faafc1c95b37ef97ebec1ed3beeb
#
_entry.id   7a20faafc1c95b37ef97ebec1ed3beeb
#
_cell.length_a   1.000
_cell.length_b   1.000
_cell.length_c   1.000
_cell.angle_alpha   90.00
_cell.angle_beta   90.00
_cell.angle_gamma   90.00
#
_symmetry.space_group_name_H-M   'P 1'
#
loop_
_entity.id
_entity.type
_entity.pdbx_description
1 polymer ?
#
loop_
_entity_poly.entity_id
_entity_poly.type
_entity_poly.pdbx_seq_one_letter_code
_entity_poly.pdbx_strand_id
1 'polypeptide(L)'
;MHHSRGKSKNSKTANAPKQKISYEKKVDSAITEYSVRSLNWLRQAEFLMSAPKLNLCVEDTGYEIAFAGRSNAGKSSAINALTNQKQLARASKKPGRTQMINFFSLGNPDQRLVDLPGYGYAAVPEAMKLVWQKELENYLIHRQSLQGLVLLMDIRHP
;
A
#
# COMPACT_ATOMS: atom_id res chain seq x y z
N MET A 1 53.46 -62.10 -4.70
CA MET A 1 52.34 -61.95 -5.63
C MET A 1 51.05 -62.23 -4.92
N HIS A 2 50.30 -61.21 -4.48
CA HIS A 2 48.89 -61.36 -4.17
C HIS A 2 48.22 -59.97 -4.26
N HIS A 3 47.40 -59.80 -5.27
CA HIS A 3 46.55 -58.63 -5.45
C HIS A 3 45.33 -58.73 -4.54
N SER A 4 45.11 -57.70 -3.71
CA SER A 4 43.88 -57.55 -2.97
C SER A 4 43.08 -56.36 -3.56
N ARG A 5 41.88 -56.66 -4.12
CA ARG A 5 40.96 -55.68 -4.69
C ARG A 5 40.13 -55.08 -3.56
N GLY A 6 40.26 -53.77 -3.32
CA GLY A 6 39.41 -53.00 -2.45
C GLY A 6 38.02 -52.81 -3.09
N LYS A 7 36.97 -53.16 -2.34
CA LYS A 7 35.56 -52.92 -2.71
C LYS A 7 35.15 -51.48 -2.34
N SER A 8 34.81 -50.70 -3.34
CA SER A 8 34.14 -49.39 -3.18
C SER A 8 32.78 -49.55 -2.50
N LYS A 9 32.59 -48.82 -1.41
CA LYS A 9 31.28 -48.73 -0.74
C LYS A 9 30.48 -47.59 -1.36
N ASN A 10 29.38 -47.94 -2.03
CA ASN A 10 28.34 -46.99 -2.49
C ASN A 10 27.74 -46.25 -1.28
N SER A 11 27.91 -44.94 -1.22
CA SER A 11 27.19 -44.08 -0.31
C SER A 11 25.76 -43.88 -0.85
N LYS A 12 24.81 -44.43 -0.11
CA LYS A 12 23.36 -44.16 -0.36
C LYS A 12 23.09 -42.70 -0.02
N THR A 13 22.74 -41.91 -1.04
CA THR A 13 22.17 -40.58 -0.88
C THR A 13 20.85 -40.68 -0.10
N ALA A 14 20.81 -40.04 1.06
CA ALA A 14 19.66 -39.98 1.92
C ALA A 14 18.53 -39.15 1.21
N ASN A 15 17.40 -39.78 1.00
CA ASN A 15 16.18 -39.13 0.52
C ASN A 15 15.73 -38.05 1.53
N ALA A 16 15.70 -36.80 1.11
CA ALA A 16 15.08 -35.70 1.86
C ALA A 16 13.59 -36.02 2.11
N PRO A 17 13.05 -35.72 3.29
CA PRO A 17 11.72 -36.18 3.68
C PRO A 17 10.63 -35.54 2.83
N LYS A 18 9.76 -36.37 2.25
CA LYS A 18 8.58 -35.99 1.44
C LYS A 18 7.63 -34.97 2.16
N GLN A 19 7.72 -34.85 3.47
CA GLN A 19 6.96 -33.90 4.29
C GLN A 19 7.32 -32.42 4.02
N LYS A 20 8.61 -32.09 3.72
CA LYS A 20 9.05 -30.73 3.48
C LYS A 20 8.43 -30.13 2.22
N ILE A 21 8.36 -30.92 1.14
CA ILE A 21 7.75 -30.53 -0.15
C ILE A 21 6.22 -30.32 -0.01
N SER A 22 5.57 -31.12 0.82
CA SER A 22 4.12 -30.98 1.09
C SER A 22 3.81 -29.71 1.88
N TYR A 23 4.68 -29.30 2.81
CA TYR A 23 4.50 -28.09 3.60
C TYR A 23 4.68 -26.83 2.73
N GLU A 24 5.74 -26.77 1.93
CA GLU A 24 6.02 -25.67 1.00
C GLU A 24 4.85 -25.45 0.02
N LYS A 25 4.31 -26.50 -0.59
CA LYS A 25 3.14 -26.41 -1.48
C LYS A 25 1.88 -25.88 -0.78
N LYS A 26 1.66 -26.23 0.49
CA LYS A 26 0.55 -25.72 1.29
C LYS A 26 0.71 -24.22 1.59
N VAL A 27 1.93 -23.79 1.93
CA VAL A 27 2.22 -22.38 2.21
C VAL A 27 2.03 -21.55 0.94
N ASP A 28 2.54 -22.01 -0.21
CA ASP A 28 2.39 -21.30 -1.50
C ASP A 28 0.92 -21.18 -1.91
N SER A 29 0.11 -22.23 -1.72
CA SER A 29 -1.32 -22.17 -2.03
C SER A 29 -2.09 -21.21 -1.11
N ALA A 30 -1.77 -21.18 0.18
CA ALA A 30 -2.38 -20.25 1.13
C ALA A 30 -2.00 -18.80 0.84
N ILE A 31 -0.73 -18.52 0.51
CA ILE A 31 -0.27 -17.19 0.09
C ILE A 31 -1.00 -16.75 -1.18
N THR A 32 -1.16 -17.64 -2.16
CA THR A 32 -1.85 -17.35 -3.42
C THR A 32 -3.32 -17.05 -3.18
N GLU A 33 -4.03 -17.84 -2.36
CA GLU A 33 -5.43 -17.60 -2.01
C GLU A 33 -5.62 -16.27 -1.28
N TYR A 34 -4.76 -15.98 -0.30
CA TYR A 34 -4.77 -14.71 0.43
C TYR A 34 -4.55 -13.52 -0.51
N SER A 35 -3.59 -13.62 -1.43
CA SER A 35 -3.30 -12.58 -2.41
C SER A 35 -4.48 -12.31 -3.34
N VAL A 36 -5.14 -13.35 -3.82
CA VAL A 36 -6.33 -13.21 -4.69
C VAL A 36 -7.49 -12.55 -3.95
N ARG A 37 -7.75 -12.95 -2.70
CA ARG A 37 -8.80 -12.34 -1.85
C ARG A 37 -8.52 -10.87 -1.62
N SER A 38 -7.28 -10.50 -1.27
CA SER A 38 -6.86 -9.12 -1.02
C SER A 38 -7.01 -8.25 -2.26
N LEU A 39 -6.64 -8.76 -3.45
CA LEU A 39 -6.81 -8.05 -4.70
C LEU A 39 -8.30 -7.85 -5.06
N ASN A 40 -9.15 -8.85 -4.84
CA ASN A 40 -10.59 -8.73 -5.08
C ASN A 40 -11.23 -7.71 -4.14
N TRP A 41 -10.79 -7.65 -2.88
CA TRP A 41 -11.23 -6.65 -1.91
C TRP A 41 -10.84 -5.23 -2.33
N LEU A 42 -9.60 -5.01 -2.74
CA LEU A 42 -9.13 -3.71 -3.23
C LEU A 42 -9.88 -3.24 -4.49
N ARG A 43 -10.34 -4.14 -5.35
CA ARG A 43 -11.13 -3.82 -6.56
C ARG A 43 -12.53 -3.27 -6.25
N GLN A 44 -13.03 -3.47 -5.02
CA GLN A 44 -14.32 -2.92 -4.56
C GLN A 44 -14.19 -1.45 -4.13
N ALA A 45 -13.04 -0.81 -4.35
CA ALA A 45 -12.82 0.57 -3.96
C ALA A 45 -13.77 1.52 -4.70
N GLU A 46 -14.45 2.37 -3.94
CA GLU A 46 -15.35 3.41 -4.45
C GLU A 46 -15.00 4.75 -3.80
N PHE A 47 -15.12 5.84 -4.58
CA PHE A 47 -14.94 7.17 -4.03
C PHE A 47 -16.01 7.47 -2.98
N LEU A 48 -15.60 7.83 -1.78
CA LEU A 48 -16.50 8.14 -0.67
C LEU A 48 -16.68 9.65 -0.53
N MET A 49 -15.61 10.40 -0.29
CA MET A 49 -15.64 11.86 -0.19
C MET A 49 -14.24 12.49 -0.26
N SER A 50 -14.24 13.82 -0.36
CA SER A 50 -13.03 14.65 -0.22
C SER A 50 -13.20 15.66 0.90
N ALA A 51 -12.20 15.82 1.75
CA ALA A 51 -12.19 16.77 2.85
C ALA A 51 -10.99 17.74 2.76
N PRO A 52 -11.22 19.07 2.91
CA PRO A 52 -10.12 20.05 2.91
C PRO A 52 -9.39 20.13 4.25
N LYS A 53 -9.96 19.58 5.33
CA LYS A 53 -9.44 19.65 6.71
C LYS A 53 -9.85 18.39 7.48
N LEU A 54 -9.09 18.09 8.55
CA LEU A 54 -9.32 16.91 9.39
C LEU A 54 -10.74 16.86 9.99
N ASN A 55 -11.24 17.98 10.49
CA ASN A 55 -12.56 18.05 11.13
C ASN A 55 -13.76 17.93 10.14
N LEU A 56 -13.48 17.88 8.85
CA LEU A 56 -14.48 17.66 7.79
C LEU A 56 -14.33 16.27 7.13
N CYS A 57 -13.43 15.44 7.65
CA CYS A 57 -13.28 14.06 7.20
C CYS A 57 -14.47 13.20 7.61
N VAL A 58 -14.56 11.99 7.06
CA VAL A 58 -15.48 10.96 7.56
C VAL A 58 -15.27 10.72 9.05
N GLU A 59 -16.26 10.15 9.71
CA GLU A 59 -16.17 9.75 11.11
C GLU A 59 -14.89 8.94 11.38
N ASP A 60 -14.24 9.22 12.52
CA ASP A 60 -12.96 8.62 12.88
C ASP A 60 -13.14 7.22 13.49
N THR A 61 -13.72 6.32 12.70
CA THR A 61 -14.01 4.91 13.00
C THR A 61 -13.42 4.00 11.94
N GLY A 62 -13.34 2.71 12.21
CA GLY A 62 -12.89 1.71 11.25
C GLY A 62 -11.37 1.71 11.01
N TYR A 63 -10.96 1.44 9.76
CA TYR A 63 -9.56 1.21 9.39
C TYR A 63 -9.20 2.00 8.14
N GLU A 64 -8.12 2.76 8.22
CA GLU A 64 -7.60 3.57 7.11
C GLU A 64 -6.16 3.20 6.78
N ILE A 65 -5.87 3.05 5.48
CA ILE A 65 -4.51 2.98 4.95
C ILE A 65 -4.31 4.22 4.10
N ALA A 66 -3.42 5.11 4.54
CA ALA A 66 -3.17 6.37 3.87
C ALA A 66 -1.96 6.30 2.93
N PHE A 67 -2.08 6.99 1.80
CA PHE A 67 -1.01 7.18 0.83
C PHE A 67 -0.46 8.60 0.94
N ALA A 68 0.81 8.71 1.31
CA ALA A 68 1.52 9.97 1.41
C ALA A 68 2.68 10.02 0.42
N GLY A 69 3.16 11.21 0.13
CA GLY A 69 4.31 11.42 -0.75
C GLY A 69 4.29 12.79 -1.38
N ARG A 70 5.44 13.18 -1.92
CA ARG A 70 5.60 14.44 -2.64
C ARG A 70 4.59 14.54 -3.79
N SER A 71 4.24 15.75 -4.19
CA SER A 71 3.45 15.97 -5.40
C SER A 71 4.11 15.27 -6.60
N ASN A 72 3.30 14.59 -7.40
CA ASN A 72 3.75 13.77 -8.53
C ASN A 72 4.60 12.53 -8.19
N ALA A 73 4.68 12.11 -6.92
CA ALA A 73 5.35 10.87 -6.52
C ALA A 73 4.60 9.59 -6.95
N GLY A 74 3.41 9.73 -7.55
CA GLY A 74 2.66 8.60 -8.08
C GLY A 74 1.56 8.04 -7.15
N LYS A 75 1.16 8.75 -6.08
CA LYS A 75 0.12 8.27 -5.13
C LYS A 75 -1.17 7.82 -5.81
N SER A 76 -1.81 8.70 -6.55
CA SER A 76 -3.07 8.37 -7.26
C SER A 76 -2.88 7.26 -8.30
N SER A 77 -1.71 7.17 -8.93
CA SER A 77 -1.38 6.09 -9.85
C SER A 77 -1.25 4.75 -9.12
N ALA A 78 -0.63 4.75 -7.93
CA ALA A 78 -0.50 3.55 -7.11
C ALA A 78 -1.88 3.06 -6.63
N ILE A 79 -2.74 3.97 -6.14
CA ILE A 79 -4.12 3.64 -5.74
C ILE A 79 -4.89 3.05 -6.93
N ASN A 80 -4.83 3.68 -8.09
CA ASN A 80 -5.49 3.19 -9.31
C ASN A 80 -4.98 1.81 -9.75
N ALA A 81 -3.68 1.56 -9.63
CA ALA A 81 -3.09 0.26 -9.94
C ALA A 81 -3.53 -0.83 -8.97
N LEU A 82 -3.48 -0.56 -7.66
CA LEU A 82 -3.90 -1.49 -6.61
C LEU A 82 -5.38 -1.87 -6.71
N THR A 83 -6.23 -0.88 -7.00
CA THR A 83 -7.68 -1.09 -7.14
C THR A 83 -8.09 -1.61 -8.52
N ASN A 84 -7.14 -1.67 -9.46
CA ASN A 84 -7.40 -1.97 -10.88
C ASN A 84 -8.44 -1.04 -11.52
N GLN A 85 -8.46 0.23 -11.11
CA GLN A 85 -9.39 1.26 -11.58
C GLN A 85 -8.62 2.47 -12.12
N LYS A 86 -8.70 2.74 -13.42
CA LYS A 86 -7.87 3.78 -14.09
C LYS A 86 -8.15 5.23 -13.64
N GLN A 87 -9.30 5.51 -13.02
CA GLN A 87 -9.75 6.86 -12.71
C GLN A 87 -10.36 7.01 -11.31
N LEU A 88 -10.17 6.06 -10.40
CA LEU A 88 -10.67 6.15 -9.04
C LEU A 88 -10.03 7.35 -8.32
N ALA A 89 -8.72 7.36 -8.21
CA ALA A 89 -7.97 8.49 -7.69
C ALA A 89 -7.53 9.40 -8.85
N ARG A 90 -8.01 10.66 -8.84
CA ARG A 90 -7.68 11.62 -9.88
C ARG A 90 -6.54 12.52 -9.44
N ALA A 91 -5.40 12.43 -10.12
CA ALA A 91 -4.33 13.41 -9.95
C ALA A 91 -4.82 14.79 -10.39
N SER A 92 -4.86 15.77 -9.49
CA SER A 92 -5.11 17.16 -9.86
C SER A 92 -3.89 17.70 -10.62
N LYS A 93 -4.07 17.96 -11.92
CA LYS A 93 -3.03 18.54 -12.78
C LYS A 93 -2.92 20.07 -12.66
N LYS A 94 -3.85 20.72 -11.94
CA LYS A 94 -3.87 22.20 -11.83
C LYS A 94 -3.20 22.63 -10.52
N PRO A 95 -2.09 23.36 -10.57
CA PRO A 95 -1.52 24.02 -9.39
C PRO A 95 -2.55 25.00 -8.81
N GLY A 96 -2.60 25.11 -7.47
CA GLY A 96 -3.46 26.08 -6.77
C GLY A 96 -4.86 25.62 -6.41
N ARG A 97 -5.32 24.41 -6.79
CA ARG A 97 -6.54 23.85 -6.20
C ARG A 97 -6.27 23.34 -4.79
N THR A 98 -7.22 23.60 -3.89
CA THR A 98 -7.22 23.06 -2.53
C THR A 98 -6.94 21.56 -2.60
N GLN A 99 -5.82 21.14 -2.03
CA GLN A 99 -5.49 19.73 -1.95
C GLN A 99 -6.40 19.10 -0.89
N MET A 100 -7.19 18.14 -1.30
CA MET A 100 -8.16 17.47 -0.45
C MET A 100 -7.59 16.15 0.05
N ILE A 101 -8.00 15.75 1.23
CA ILE A 101 -7.87 14.38 1.70
C ILE A 101 -8.99 13.59 1.03
N ASN A 102 -8.66 12.62 0.19
CA ASN A 102 -9.65 11.84 -0.55
C ASN A 102 -9.82 10.45 0.07
N PHE A 103 -11.05 10.08 0.37
CA PHE A 103 -11.42 8.81 0.98
C PHE A 103 -12.08 7.89 -0.04
N PHE A 104 -11.67 6.63 -0.04
CA PHE A 104 -12.23 5.56 -0.86
C PHE A 104 -12.60 4.39 0.05
N SER A 105 -13.87 3.96 0.02
CA SER A 105 -14.32 2.77 0.73
C SER A 105 -13.89 1.49 0.02
N LEU A 106 -13.73 0.38 0.73
CA LEU A 106 -13.33 -0.94 0.20
C LEU A 106 -14.48 -1.95 0.39
N GLY A 107 -15.63 -1.69 -0.25
CA GLY A 107 -16.82 -2.53 -0.09
C GLY A 107 -17.55 -2.35 1.25
N ASN A 108 -16.89 -1.71 2.22
CA ASN A 108 -17.43 -1.33 3.54
C ASN A 108 -16.94 0.09 3.85
N PRO A 109 -17.83 1.03 4.26
CA PRO A 109 -17.46 2.42 4.57
C PRO A 109 -16.46 2.54 5.73
N ASP A 110 -16.34 1.53 6.60
CA ASP A 110 -15.37 1.50 7.69
C ASP A 110 -13.98 0.99 7.28
N GLN A 111 -13.79 0.57 6.04
CA GLN A 111 -12.50 0.14 5.50
C GLN A 111 -12.14 1.04 4.33
N ARG A 112 -11.07 1.83 4.50
CA ARG A 112 -10.78 2.92 3.57
C ARG A 112 -9.34 2.97 3.11
N LEU A 113 -9.15 3.34 1.84
CA LEU A 113 -7.91 3.93 1.34
C LEU A 113 -8.04 5.44 1.40
N VAL A 114 -6.94 6.13 1.72
CA VAL A 114 -6.92 7.58 1.83
C VAL A 114 -5.77 8.15 0.99
N ASP A 115 -6.10 9.01 0.02
CA ASP A 115 -5.11 9.74 -0.76
C ASP A 115 -4.87 11.10 -0.09
N LEU A 116 -3.73 11.22 0.56
CA LEU A 116 -3.33 12.44 1.26
C LEU A 116 -2.81 13.49 0.25
N PRO A 117 -2.96 14.79 0.56
CA PRO A 117 -2.38 15.86 -0.23
C PRO A 117 -0.87 15.63 -0.44
N GLY A 118 -0.41 15.82 -1.69
CA GLY A 118 1.02 15.76 -1.99
C GLY A 118 1.75 16.98 -1.40
N TYR A 119 2.86 16.77 -0.73
CA TYR A 119 3.71 17.86 -0.26
C TYR A 119 4.70 18.34 -1.33
N GLY A 120 5.34 19.48 -1.12
CA GLY A 120 6.43 19.98 -1.98
C GLY A 120 5.98 20.65 -3.29
N TYR A 121 4.79 21.24 -3.35
CA TYR A 121 4.38 22.07 -4.48
C TYR A 121 5.12 23.39 -4.48
N ALA A 122 5.93 23.64 -5.53
CA ALA A 122 6.70 24.87 -5.67
C ALA A 122 5.82 26.12 -5.97
N ALA A 123 4.71 25.92 -6.68
CA ALA A 123 3.86 27.01 -7.20
C ALA A 123 2.72 27.46 -6.26
N VAL A 124 2.80 27.16 -4.95
CA VAL A 124 1.78 27.53 -3.97
C VAL A 124 2.37 28.51 -2.96
N PRO A 125 1.62 29.56 -2.55
CA PRO A 125 2.06 30.49 -1.52
C PRO A 125 2.48 29.78 -0.24
N GLU A 126 3.55 30.27 0.42
CA GLU A 126 4.13 29.64 1.60
C GLU A 126 3.12 29.49 2.75
N ALA A 127 2.27 30.51 2.98
CA ALA A 127 1.20 30.44 3.98
C ALA A 127 0.24 29.26 3.76
N MET A 128 -0.04 28.92 2.51
CA MET A 128 -0.92 27.81 2.16
C MET A 128 -0.23 26.47 2.36
N LYS A 129 1.07 26.37 2.10
CA LYS A 129 1.87 25.17 2.40
C LYS A 129 1.86 24.85 3.89
N LEU A 130 2.06 25.86 4.74
CA LEU A 130 2.04 25.70 6.20
C LEU A 130 0.69 25.18 6.71
N VAL A 131 -0.42 25.70 6.16
CA VAL A 131 -1.76 25.20 6.50
C VAL A 131 -1.91 23.71 6.14
N TRP A 132 -1.50 23.32 4.93
CA TRP A 132 -1.60 21.93 4.50
C TRP A 132 -0.67 21.00 5.28
N GLN A 133 0.52 21.45 5.59
CA GLN A 133 1.45 20.67 6.42
C GLN A 133 0.84 20.41 7.79
N LYS A 134 0.26 21.44 8.41
CA LYS A 134 -0.41 21.32 9.71
C LYS A 134 -1.62 20.36 9.65
N GLU A 135 -2.43 20.43 8.61
CA GLU A 135 -3.57 19.49 8.44
C GLU A 135 -3.09 18.05 8.21
N LEU A 136 -2.00 17.87 7.47
CA LEU A 136 -1.39 16.54 7.27
C LEU A 136 -0.80 15.99 8.57
N GLU A 137 -0.09 16.82 9.35
CA GLU A 137 0.44 16.44 10.66
C GLU A 137 -0.70 16.08 11.62
N ASN A 138 -1.76 16.88 11.66
CA ASN A 138 -2.94 16.60 12.48
C ASN A 138 -3.59 15.27 12.10
N TYR A 139 -3.71 14.97 10.80
CA TYR A 139 -4.25 13.70 10.33
C TYR A 139 -3.36 12.53 10.78
N LEU A 140 -2.05 12.62 10.59
CA LEU A 140 -1.11 11.54 10.91
C LEU A 140 -0.99 11.29 12.42
N ILE A 141 -1.13 12.33 13.25
CA ILE A 141 -0.94 12.22 14.70
C ILE A 141 -2.24 11.85 15.42
N HIS A 142 -3.38 12.39 14.98
CA HIS A 142 -4.61 12.33 15.76
C HIS A 142 -5.67 11.37 15.20
N ARG A 143 -5.55 10.94 13.94
CA ARG A 143 -6.53 10.06 13.31
C ARG A 143 -6.46 8.65 13.90
N GLN A 144 -7.51 8.26 14.66
CA GLN A 144 -7.57 6.96 15.35
C GLN A 144 -7.77 5.79 14.37
N SER A 145 -8.55 6.00 13.31
CA SER A 145 -8.80 5.00 12.27
C SER A 145 -7.59 4.71 11.37
N LEU A 146 -6.53 5.56 11.41
CA LEU A 146 -5.31 5.35 10.64
C LEU A 146 -4.49 4.17 11.16
N GLN A 147 -4.45 3.08 10.40
CA GLN A 147 -3.73 1.84 10.75
C GLN A 147 -2.44 1.64 9.97
N GLY A 148 -2.29 2.30 8.84
CA GLY A 148 -1.10 2.15 8.01
C GLY A 148 -0.84 3.33 7.10
N LEU A 149 0.44 3.56 6.78
CA LEU A 149 0.90 4.60 5.90
C LEU A 149 1.78 4.00 4.79
N VAL A 150 1.41 4.26 3.54
CA VAL A 150 2.21 3.96 2.36
C VAL A 150 2.88 5.26 1.91
N LEU A 151 4.20 5.35 2.12
CA LEU A 151 4.98 6.51 1.70
C LEU A 151 5.59 6.26 0.31
N LEU A 152 5.19 7.08 -0.67
CA LEU A 152 5.77 7.06 -2.01
C LEU A 152 6.86 8.14 -2.13
N MET A 153 8.06 7.70 -2.49
CA MET A 153 9.21 8.57 -2.70
C MET A 153 9.74 8.39 -4.12
N ASP A 154 10.02 9.50 -4.80
CA ASP A 154 10.74 9.48 -6.07
C ASP A 154 12.24 9.51 -5.77
N ILE A 155 12.96 8.42 -6.08
CA ILE A 155 14.41 8.30 -5.81
C ILE A 155 15.26 9.34 -6.55
N ARG A 156 14.71 9.97 -7.60
CA ARG A 156 15.37 11.04 -8.35
C ARG A 156 15.26 12.40 -7.63
N HIS A 157 14.30 12.52 -6.71
CA HIS A 157 13.98 13.72 -5.94
C HIS A 157 13.54 13.31 -4.53
N PRO A 158 14.48 12.80 -3.69
CA PRO A 158 14.18 12.32 -2.35
C PRO A 158 13.66 13.41 -1.41
#